data_7e56c8102bbae1099f7fa7a7c35c3629
#
_entry.id   7e56c8102bbae1099f7fa7a7c35c3629
#
_cell.length_a   1.000
_cell.length_b   1.000
_cell.length_c   1.000
_cell.angle_alpha   90.00
_cell.angle_beta   90.00
_cell.angle_gamma   90.00
#
_symmetry.space_group_name_H-M   'P 1'
#
loop_
_entity.id
_entity.type
_entity.pdbx_description
1 polymer ?
#
loop_
_entity_poly.entity_id
_entity_poly.type
_entity_poly.pdbx_seq_one_letter_code
_entity_poly.pdbx_strand_id
1 'polypeptide(L)'
;VAGAAWATVLSQLISGILCFLYMRKQYDILKFEKDEMKFEGRQAIILCNMGIPMGLQYSITAIGSVILQTAVNSLGSQAVAAVTAAGRISGFSCCPFDALGSTMATYAGQNVGAGKLDRVGKGLKSASFIGGIYAIIAFFVLSLFGRQIALLFVSADEIAILDHVKQFLVFNTAFYIPLCLVNTVRFCIQGMGYSRLAILAGVCEMVGRIIASLV
;
A
#
# COMPACT_ATOMS: atom_id res chain seq x y z
N VAL A 1 25.12 2.87 9.48
CA VAL A 1 23.75 3.40 9.60
C VAL A 1 23.65 4.79 8.98
N ALA A 2 24.50 5.76 9.34
CA ALA A 2 24.45 7.14 8.82
C ALA A 2 24.60 7.19 7.28
N GLY A 3 25.51 6.42 6.68
CA GLY A 3 25.72 6.40 5.22
C GLY A 3 24.49 5.95 4.43
N ALA A 4 23.76 4.94 4.92
CA ALA A 4 22.53 4.48 4.29
C ALA A 4 21.41 5.55 4.38
N ALA A 5 21.29 6.24 5.51
CA ALA A 5 20.34 7.33 5.66
C ALA A 5 20.64 8.49 4.70
N TRP A 6 21.90 8.91 4.60
CA TRP A 6 22.32 9.96 3.67
C TRP A 6 22.10 9.55 2.21
N ALA A 7 22.38 8.30 1.83
CA ALA A 7 22.11 7.80 0.49
C ALA A 7 20.62 7.89 0.13
N THR A 8 19.73 7.53 1.08
CA THR A 8 18.28 7.62 0.88
C THR A 8 17.85 9.08 0.71
N VAL A 9 18.29 9.99 1.57
CA VAL A 9 17.95 11.42 1.48
C VAL A 9 18.42 12.02 0.15
N LEU A 10 19.68 11.76 -0.23
CA LEU A 10 20.24 12.27 -1.49
C LEU A 10 19.49 11.72 -2.71
N SER A 11 19.16 10.43 -2.72
CA SER A 11 18.43 9.81 -3.83
C SER A 11 17.03 10.41 -3.98
N GLN A 12 16.33 10.65 -2.89
CA GLN A 12 15.01 11.30 -2.89
C GLN A 12 15.09 12.76 -3.34
N LEU A 13 16.11 13.51 -2.88
CA LEU A 13 16.35 14.88 -3.33
C LEU A 13 16.61 14.95 -4.85
N ILE A 14 17.51 14.11 -5.36
CA ILE A 14 17.82 14.05 -6.80
C ILE A 14 16.57 13.68 -7.58
N SER A 15 15.83 12.66 -7.16
CA SER A 15 14.58 12.25 -7.79
C SER A 15 13.56 13.38 -7.80
N GLY A 16 13.37 14.08 -6.68
CA GLY A 16 12.46 15.22 -6.59
C GLY A 16 12.82 16.35 -7.52
N ILE A 17 14.11 16.72 -7.58
CA ILE A 17 14.62 17.77 -8.49
C ILE A 17 14.40 17.35 -9.95
N LEU A 18 14.76 16.11 -10.32
CA LEU A 18 14.57 15.62 -11.68
C LEU A 18 13.09 15.59 -12.09
N CYS A 19 12.19 15.14 -11.21
CA CYS A 19 10.74 15.17 -11.44
C CYS A 19 10.24 16.61 -11.64
N PHE A 20 10.70 17.53 -10.80
CA PHE A 20 10.31 18.95 -10.90
C PHE A 20 10.79 19.59 -12.20
N LEU A 21 12.03 19.35 -12.59
CA LEU A 21 12.60 19.85 -13.86
C LEU A 21 11.86 19.24 -15.06
N TYR A 22 11.57 17.95 -15.03
CA TYR A 22 10.81 17.27 -16.07
C TYR A 22 9.39 17.84 -16.19
N MET A 23 8.71 18.02 -15.06
CA MET A 23 7.37 18.62 -15.01
C MET A 23 7.34 20.02 -15.64
N ARG A 24 8.29 20.89 -15.27
CA ARG A 24 8.39 22.24 -15.83
C ARG A 24 8.67 22.26 -17.34
N LYS A 25 9.42 21.24 -17.84
CA LYS A 25 9.78 21.17 -19.26
C LYS A 25 8.66 20.61 -20.13
N GLN A 26 7.92 19.63 -19.61
CA GLN A 26 6.98 18.83 -20.41
C GLN A 26 5.53 19.33 -20.30
N TYR A 27 5.16 19.97 -19.19
CA TYR A 27 3.78 20.36 -18.93
C TYR A 27 3.65 21.85 -18.73
N ASP A 28 3.22 22.58 -19.79
CA ASP A 28 3.02 24.02 -19.74
C ASP A 28 1.91 24.42 -18.75
N ILE A 29 0.89 23.59 -18.61
CA ILE A 29 -0.24 23.77 -17.66
C ILE A 29 0.20 23.75 -16.18
N LEU A 30 1.36 23.16 -15.87
CA LEU A 30 1.88 23.04 -14.50
C LEU A 30 3.01 24.07 -14.23
N LYS A 31 3.19 25.05 -15.10
CA LYS A 31 4.11 26.16 -14.85
C LYS A 31 3.48 27.11 -13.84
N PHE A 32 4.19 27.31 -12.73
CA PHE A 32 3.75 28.26 -11.71
C PHE A 32 3.78 29.69 -12.26
N GLU A 33 2.63 30.31 -12.37
CA GLU A 33 2.52 31.74 -12.61
C GLU A 33 2.60 32.50 -11.28
N LYS A 34 3.15 33.71 -11.30
CA LYS A 34 3.33 34.50 -10.06
C LYS A 34 2.02 34.78 -9.32
N ASP A 35 0.91 34.87 -10.07
CA ASP A 35 -0.42 35.10 -9.51
C ASP A 35 -1.04 33.87 -8.87
N GLU A 36 -0.61 32.66 -9.28
CA GLU A 36 -1.05 31.36 -8.72
C GLU A 36 -0.33 31.01 -7.41
N MET A 37 0.78 31.68 -7.09
CA MET A 37 1.54 31.44 -5.84
C MET A 37 0.87 32.05 -4.60
N LYS A 38 -0.33 32.63 -4.74
CA LYS A 38 -1.10 33.15 -3.60
C LYS A 38 -1.72 32.01 -2.80
N PHE A 39 -1.57 32.08 -1.48
CA PHE A 39 -2.19 31.11 -0.58
C PHE A 39 -3.71 31.27 -0.59
N GLU A 40 -4.42 30.31 -1.12
CA GLU A 40 -5.88 30.22 -1.07
C GLU A 40 -6.34 29.35 0.08
N GLY A 41 -6.79 29.98 1.18
CA GLY A 41 -7.24 29.26 2.38
C GLY A 41 -8.38 28.26 2.11
N ARG A 42 -9.26 28.55 1.15
CA ARG A 42 -10.35 27.64 0.76
C ARG A 42 -9.82 26.32 0.16
N GLN A 43 -8.84 26.41 -0.74
CA GLN A 43 -8.21 25.22 -1.34
C GLN A 43 -7.42 24.44 -0.30
N ALA A 44 -6.69 25.13 0.59
CA ALA A 44 -5.97 24.49 1.68
C ALA A 44 -6.92 23.69 2.59
N ILE A 45 -8.09 24.24 2.95
CA ILE A 45 -9.10 23.53 3.77
C ILE A 45 -9.62 22.28 3.04
N ILE A 46 -9.87 22.37 1.72
CA ILE A 46 -10.31 21.20 0.94
C ILE A 46 -9.24 20.11 0.97
N LEU A 47 -7.98 20.46 0.74
CA LEU A 47 -6.86 19.50 0.78
C LEU A 47 -6.68 18.90 2.18
N CYS A 48 -6.78 19.70 3.24
CA CYS A 48 -6.71 19.20 4.61
C CYS A 48 -7.88 18.26 4.94
N ASN A 49 -9.09 18.58 4.51
CA ASN A 49 -10.27 17.71 4.72
C ASN A 49 -10.16 16.35 4.02
N MET A 50 -9.36 16.25 2.97
CA MET A 50 -9.06 14.99 2.30
C MET A 50 -7.82 14.31 2.89
N GLY A 51 -6.77 15.06 3.17
CA GLY A 51 -5.47 14.54 3.61
C GLY A 51 -5.46 14.08 5.06
N ILE A 52 -6.07 14.82 5.98
CA ILE A 52 -6.10 14.45 7.41
C ILE A 52 -6.76 13.08 7.64
N PRO A 53 -7.95 12.78 7.07
CA PRO A 53 -8.55 11.44 7.20
C PRO A 53 -7.65 10.32 6.66
N MET A 54 -6.96 10.56 5.54
CA MET A 54 -6.04 9.57 4.99
C MET A 54 -4.83 9.35 5.92
N GLY A 55 -4.25 10.43 6.46
CA GLY A 55 -3.15 10.35 7.41
C GLY A 55 -3.55 9.59 8.69
N LEU A 56 -4.74 9.87 9.23
CA LEU A 56 -5.29 9.14 10.39
C LEU A 56 -5.49 7.66 10.09
N GLN A 57 -6.00 7.31 8.91
CA GLN A 57 -6.15 5.92 8.49
C GLN A 57 -4.81 5.18 8.50
N TYR A 58 -3.76 5.74 7.90
CA TYR A 58 -2.43 5.13 7.89
C TYR A 58 -1.85 4.99 9.30
N SER A 59 -2.05 5.99 10.16
CA SER A 59 -1.62 5.94 11.56
C SER A 59 -2.33 4.82 12.34
N ILE A 60 -3.64 4.66 12.15
CA ILE A 60 -4.44 3.60 12.79
C ILE A 60 -3.95 2.22 12.32
N THR A 61 -3.74 2.04 11.02
CA THR A 61 -3.20 0.79 10.46
C THR A 61 -1.79 0.49 11.00
N ALA A 62 -0.94 1.50 11.14
CA ALA A 62 0.40 1.35 11.71
C ALA A 62 0.36 0.92 13.18
N ILE A 63 -0.53 1.50 13.99
CA ILE A 63 -0.75 1.10 15.39
C ILE A 63 -1.16 -0.39 15.45
N GLY A 64 -2.11 -0.81 14.62
CA GLY A 64 -2.51 -2.22 14.52
C GLY A 64 -1.34 -3.15 14.16
N SER A 65 -0.43 -2.70 13.30
CA SER A 65 0.79 -3.46 12.95
C SER A 65 1.76 -3.60 14.11
N VAL A 66 1.91 -2.54 14.93
CA VAL A 66 2.77 -2.58 16.13
C VAL A 66 2.22 -3.56 17.16
N ILE A 67 0.90 -3.56 17.38
CA ILE A 67 0.25 -4.50 18.31
C ILE A 67 0.47 -5.94 17.85
N LEU A 68 0.25 -6.22 16.56
CA LEU A 68 0.51 -7.54 16.00
C LEU A 68 1.97 -7.95 16.12
N GLN A 69 2.92 -7.03 15.86
CA GLN A 69 4.35 -7.29 16.02
C GLN A 69 4.72 -7.63 17.47
N THR A 70 4.06 -6.98 18.45
CA THR A 70 4.28 -7.28 19.86
C THR A 70 3.84 -8.71 20.20
N ALA A 71 2.69 -9.15 19.66
CA ALA A 71 2.23 -10.53 19.82
C ALA A 71 3.20 -11.53 19.15
N VAL A 72 3.69 -11.23 17.94
CA VAL A 72 4.69 -12.07 17.27
C VAL A 72 5.99 -12.17 18.06
N ASN A 73 6.42 -11.08 18.70
CA ASN A 73 7.64 -11.06 19.52
C ASN A 73 7.55 -12.02 20.74
N SER A 74 6.34 -12.26 21.26
CA SER A 74 6.13 -13.20 22.36
C SER A 74 6.28 -14.69 21.95
N LEU A 75 6.22 -14.99 20.65
CA LEU A 75 6.36 -16.34 20.09
C LEU A 75 7.83 -16.80 19.95
N GLY A 76 8.78 -15.92 20.24
CA GLY A 76 10.21 -16.23 20.21
C GLY A 76 10.93 -15.80 18.92
N SER A 77 12.26 -15.93 18.95
CA SER A 77 13.14 -15.41 17.89
C SER A 77 12.93 -16.04 16.51
N GLN A 78 12.61 -17.32 16.44
CA GLN A 78 12.36 -18.02 15.18
C GLN A 78 11.10 -17.50 14.48
N ALA A 79 10.02 -17.27 15.25
CA ALA A 79 8.79 -16.70 14.72
C ALA A 79 9.00 -15.28 14.21
N VAL A 80 9.73 -14.46 14.96
CA VAL A 80 10.08 -13.08 14.57
C VAL A 80 10.88 -13.06 13.28
N ALA A 81 11.89 -13.93 13.16
CA ALA A 81 12.71 -14.04 11.95
C ALA A 81 11.85 -14.48 10.74
N ALA A 82 10.99 -15.49 10.93
CA ALA A 82 10.10 -15.97 9.88
C ALA A 82 9.11 -14.90 9.40
N VAL A 83 8.42 -14.22 10.32
CA VAL A 83 7.45 -13.17 10.00
C VAL A 83 8.14 -11.97 9.35
N THR A 84 9.35 -11.61 9.78
CA THR A 84 10.13 -10.52 9.19
C THR A 84 10.51 -10.85 7.74
N ALA A 85 11.06 -12.04 7.48
CA ALA A 85 11.42 -12.48 6.14
C ALA A 85 10.18 -12.58 5.23
N ALA A 86 9.12 -13.22 5.71
CA ALA A 86 7.85 -13.32 5.00
C ALA A 86 7.23 -11.95 4.70
N GLY A 87 7.32 -11.01 5.65
CA GLY A 87 6.85 -9.63 5.49
C GLY A 87 7.56 -8.89 4.37
N ARG A 88 8.87 -9.11 4.19
CA ARG A 88 9.62 -8.53 3.06
C ARG A 88 9.13 -9.06 1.71
N ILE A 89 8.93 -10.37 1.61
CA ILE A 89 8.42 -11.02 0.39
C ILE A 89 6.99 -10.56 0.10
N SER A 90 6.13 -10.54 1.13
CA SER A 90 4.74 -10.07 1.01
C SER A 90 4.67 -8.61 0.59
N GLY A 91 5.54 -7.74 1.12
CA GLY A 91 5.62 -6.34 0.72
C GLY A 91 5.85 -6.18 -0.78
N PHE A 92 6.82 -6.92 -1.34
CA PHE A 92 7.04 -6.95 -2.79
C PHE A 92 5.81 -7.43 -3.56
N SER A 93 5.19 -8.49 -3.09
CA SER A 93 4.02 -9.09 -3.75
C SER A 93 2.77 -8.21 -3.66
N CYS A 94 2.69 -7.30 -2.68
CA CYS A 94 1.57 -6.37 -2.52
C CYS A 94 1.71 -5.09 -3.37
N CYS A 95 2.92 -4.74 -3.85
CA CYS A 95 3.13 -3.53 -4.66
C CYS A 95 2.16 -3.37 -5.85
N PRO A 96 1.83 -4.42 -6.62
CA PRO A 96 0.86 -4.28 -7.71
C PRO A 96 -0.56 -3.91 -7.24
N PHE A 97 -0.98 -4.34 -6.05
CA PHE A 97 -2.27 -3.96 -5.49
C PHE A 97 -2.31 -2.48 -5.11
N ASP A 98 -1.20 -1.94 -4.57
CA ASP A 98 -1.07 -0.52 -4.24
C ASP A 98 -1.02 0.33 -5.52
N ALA A 99 -0.35 -0.17 -6.57
CA ALA A 99 -0.33 0.46 -7.88
C ALA A 99 -1.72 0.49 -8.52
N LEU A 100 -2.48 -0.61 -8.47
CA LEU A 100 -3.87 -0.66 -8.93
C LEU A 100 -4.77 0.28 -8.12
N GLY A 101 -4.58 0.33 -6.81
CA GLY A 101 -5.29 1.23 -5.92
C GLY A 101 -5.06 2.69 -6.30
N SER A 102 -3.81 3.14 -6.39
CA SER A 102 -3.46 4.51 -6.75
C SER A 102 -3.93 4.89 -8.16
N THR A 103 -3.84 3.96 -9.11
CA THR A 103 -4.39 4.12 -10.46
C THR A 103 -5.90 4.31 -10.41
N MET A 104 -6.60 3.51 -9.59
CA MET A 104 -8.06 3.62 -9.46
C MET A 104 -8.48 4.93 -8.79
N ALA A 105 -7.71 5.43 -7.80
CA ALA A 105 -7.97 6.73 -7.19
C ALA A 105 -7.88 7.86 -8.22
N THR A 106 -6.81 7.87 -9.02
CA THR A 106 -6.62 8.85 -10.09
C THR A 106 -7.73 8.76 -11.13
N TYR A 107 -8.03 7.54 -11.60
CA TYR A 107 -9.08 7.30 -12.59
C TYR A 107 -10.46 7.74 -12.08
N ALA A 108 -10.81 7.42 -10.84
CA ALA A 108 -12.07 7.82 -10.22
C ALA A 108 -12.15 9.34 -10.10
N GLY A 109 -11.10 10.00 -9.59
CA GLY A 109 -11.07 11.46 -9.45
C GLY A 109 -11.24 12.19 -10.78
N GLN A 110 -10.54 11.75 -11.83
CA GLN A 110 -10.66 12.34 -13.17
C GLN A 110 -12.06 12.16 -13.76
N ASN A 111 -12.66 10.97 -13.64
CA ASN A 111 -13.99 10.71 -14.20
C ASN A 111 -15.11 11.41 -13.41
N VAL A 112 -14.97 11.53 -12.09
CA VAL A 112 -15.90 12.33 -11.26
C VAL A 112 -15.80 13.82 -11.65
N GLY A 113 -14.59 14.36 -11.78
CA GLY A 113 -14.38 15.75 -12.22
C GLY A 113 -14.93 16.02 -13.63
N ALA A 114 -14.95 15.01 -14.50
CA ALA A 114 -15.53 15.09 -15.85
C ALA A 114 -17.05 14.78 -15.89
N GLY A 115 -17.70 14.48 -14.76
CA GLY A 115 -19.12 14.10 -14.68
C GLY A 115 -19.45 12.73 -15.26
N LYS A 116 -18.46 11.85 -15.52
CA LYS A 116 -18.62 10.56 -16.18
C LYS A 116 -18.65 9.40 -15.17
N LEU A 117 -19.62 9.40 -14.27
CA LEU A 117 -19.72 8.44 -13.17
C LEU A 117 -19.81 6.97 -13.63
N ASP A 118 -20.49 6.71 -14.75
CA ASP A 118 -20.60 5.35 -15.32
C ASP A 118 -19.23 4.69 -15.60
N ARG A 119 -18.22 5.50 -15.90
CA ARG A 119 -16.87 5.00 -16.14
C ARG A 119 -16.19 4.51 -14.87
N VAL A 120 -16.49 5.13 -13.72
CA VAL A 120 -15.89 4.73 -12.44
C VAL A 120 -16.22 3.27 -12.11
N GLY A 121 -17.50 2.87 -12.28
CA GLY A 121 -17.91 1.47 -12.07
C GLY A 121 -17.25 0.49 -13.04
N LYS A 122 -17.09 0.87 -14.30
CA LYS A 122 -16.40 0.04 -15.32
C LYS A 122 -14.91 -0.10 -14.97
N GLY A 123 -14.26 1.00 -14.57
CA GLY A 123 -12.87 1.02 -14.14
C GLY A 123 -12.64 0.13 -12.92
N LEU A 124 -13.52 0.22 -11.92
CA LEU A 124 -13.46 -0.60 -10.72
C LEU A 124 -13.55 -2.10 -11.04
N LYS A 125 -14.48 -2.50 -11.92
CA LYS A 125 -14.59 -3.90 -12.38
C LYS A 125 -13.32 -4.38 -13.08
N SER A 126 -12.77 -3.56 -14.00
CA SER A 126 -11.54 -3.89 -14.72
C SER A 126 -10.33 -4.00 -13.77
N ALA A 127 -10.18 -3.07 -12.85
CA ALA A 127 -9.10 -3.11 -11.86
C ALA A 127 -9.22 -4.33 -10.94
N SER A 128 -10.43 -4.65 -10.46
CA SER A 128 -10.69 -5.84 -9.64
C SER A 128 -10.40 -7.14 -10.41
N PHE A 129 -10.72 -7.19 -11.70
CA PHE A 129 -10.43 -8.36 -12.54
C PHE A 129 -8.92 -8.55 -12.76
N ILE A 130 -8.20 -7.48 -13.10
CA ILE A 130 -6.73 -7.51 -13.28
C ILE A 130 -6.06 -7.92 -11.98
N GLY A 131 -6.45 -7.30 -10.85
CA GLY A 131 -5.91 -7.63 -9.54
C GLY A 131 -6.25 -9.05 -9.09
N GLY A 132 -7.43 -9.56 -9.44
CA GLY A 132 -7.82 -10.95 -9.19
C GLY A 132 -6.95 -11.95 -9.94
N ILE A 133 -6.68 -11.71 -11.23
CA ILE A 133 -5.75 -12.54 -12.02
C ILE A 133 -4.37 -12.53 -11.38
N TYR A 134 -3.86 -11.33 -11.02
CA TYR A 134 -2.56 -11.22 -10.36
C TYR A 134 -2.54 -11.96 -9.01
N ALA A 135 -3.60 -11.87 -8.21
CA ALA A 135 -3.71 -12.57 -6.93
C ALA A 135 -3.59 -14.10 -7.10
N ILE A 136 -4.24 -14.66 -8.13
CA ILE A 136 -4.16 -16.08 -8.46
C ILE A 136 -2.74 -16.46 -8.87
N ILE A 137 -2.11 -15.68 -9.75
CA ILE A 137 -0.73 -15.92 -10.19
C ILE A 137 0.22 -15.85 -9.00
N ALA A 138 0.12 -14.83 -8.15
CA ALA A 138 0.94 -14.66 -6.96
C ALA A 138 0.76 -15.83 -5.98
N PHE A 139 -0.47 -16.31 -5.79
CA PHE A 139 -0.74 -17.48 -4.95
C PHE A 139 0.00 -18.72 -5.46
N PHE A 140 -0.09 -19.04 -6.74
CA PHE A 140 0.62 -20.19 -7.31
C PHE A 140 2.14 -20.03 -7.24
N VAL A 141 2.65 -18.87 -7.61
CA VAL A 141 4.10 -18.60 -7.59
C VAL A 141 4.66 -18.72 -6.17
N LEU A 142 4.03 -18.09 -5.18
CA LEU A 142 4.52 -18.12 -3.81
C LEU A 142 4.24 -19.46 -3.10
N SER A 143 3.23 -20.21 -3.50
CA SER A 143 3.00 -21.57 -2.99
C SER A 143 4.04 -22.55 -3.51
N LEU A 144 4.42 -22.44 -4.80
CA LEU A 144 5.39 -23.35 -5.42
C LEU A 144 6.84 -22.96 -5.10
N PHE A 145 7.16 -21.68 -5.23
CA PHE A 145 8.53 -21.15 -5.12
C PHE A 145 8.80 -20.38 -3.83
N GLY A 146 7.85 -20.31 -2.90
CA GLY A 146 7.98 -19.51 -1.67
C GLY A 146 9.20 -19.89 -0.83
N ARG A 147 9.57 -21.17 -0.77
CA ARG A 147 10.77 -21.62 -0.08
C ARG A 147 12.06 -21.16 -0.76
N GLN A 148 12.11 -21.24 -2.10
CA GLN A 148 13.27 -20.77 -2.88
C GLN A 148 13.44 -19.26 -2.76
N ILE A 149 12.34 -18.51 -2.79
CA ILE A 149 12.35 -17.06 -2.60
C ILE A 149 12.77 -16.70 -1.17
N ALA A 150 12.35 -17.48 -0.17
CA ALA A 150 12.75 -17.28 1.22
C ALA A 150 14.28 -17.43 1.44
N LEU A 151 14.95 -18.25 0.66
CA LEU A 151 16.42 -18.41 0.69
C LEU A 151 17.17 -17.11 0.36
N LEU A 152 16.54 -16.14 -0.26
CA LEU A 152 17.16 -14.81 -0.48
C LEU A 152 17.28 -14.00 0.83
N PHE A 153 16.52 -14.36 1.87
CA PHE A 153 16.42 -13.61 3.12
C PHE A 153 16.86 -14.43 4.36
N VAL A 154 16.86 -15.75 4.24
CA VAL A 154 17.14 -16.68 5.34
C VAL A 154 18.16 -17.72 4.88
N SER A 155 19.10 -18.07 5.76
CA SER A 155 20.12 -19.08 5.46
C SER A 155 19.51 -20.45 5.25
N ALA A 156 20.12 -21.25 4.36
CA ALA A 156 19.61 -22.57 3.99
C ALA A 156 19.60 -23.58 5.17
N ASP A 157 20.46 -23.34 6.17
CA ASP A 157 20.59 -24.21 7.35
C ASP A 157 19.41 -24.07 8.32
N GLU A 158 18.61 -22.98 8.23
CA GLU A 158 17.48 -22.72 9.12
C GLU A 158 16.17 -23.26 8.55
N ILE A 159 16.06 -24.59 8.41
CA ILE A 159 14.93 -25.27 7.79
C ILE A 159 13.60 -24.92 8.46
N ALA A 160 13.56 -24.84 9.79
CA ALA A 160 12.35 -24.51 10.53
C ALA A 160 11.81 -23.10 10.19
N ILE A 161 12.70 -22.11 10.05
CA ILE A 161 12.31 -20.75 9.68
C ILE A 161 11.78 -20.73 8.23
N LEU A 162 12.43 -21.43 7.32
CA LEU A 162 12.00 -21.53 5.92
C LEU A 162 10.59 -22.14 5.78
N ASP A 163 10.28 -23.15 6.57
CA ASP A 163 8.95 -23.77 6.55
C ASP A 163 7.88 -22.86 7.13
N HIS A 164 8.17 -22.12 8.21
CA HIS A 164 7.27 -21.10 8.74
C HIS A 164 7.05 -19.95 7.75
N VAL A 165 8.10 -19.48 7.06
CA VAL A 165 7.98 -18.47 6.00
C VAL A 165 7.05 -18.97 4.89
N LYS A 166 7.24 -20.19 4.41
CA LYS A 166 6.40 -20.80 3.38
C LYS A 166 4.93 -20.86 3.81
N GLN A 167 4.67 -21.37 5.03
CA GLN A 167 3.31 -21.43 5.58
C GLN A 167 2.67 -20.04 5.63
N PHE A 168 3.38 -19.06 6.17
CA PHE A 168 2.89 -17.68 6.24
C PHE A 168 2.55 -17.13 4.83
N LEU A 169 3.43 -17.34 3.84
CA LEU A 169 3.21 -16.87 2.48
C LEU A 169 1.98 -17.52 1.85
N VAL A 170 1.79 -18.81 2.01
CA VAL A 170 0.62 -19.53 1.46
C VAL A 170 -0.67 -19.01 2.07
N PHE A 171 -0.73 -18.86 3.41
CA PHE A 171 -1.92 -18.31 4.06
C PHE A 171 -2.17 -16.86 3.67
N ASN A 172 -1.13 -16.04 3.65
CA ASN A 172 -1.27 -14.63 3.29
C ASN A 172 -1.76 -14.44 1.85
N THR A 173 -1.18 -15.18 0.90
CA THR A 173 -1.55 -15.08 -0.52
C THR A 173 -2.93 -15.65 -0.84
N ALA A 174 -3.43 -16.62 -0.05
CA ALA A 174 -4.79 -17.13 -0.18
C ALA A 174 -5.84 -16.01 0.01
N PHE A 175 -5.51 -14.98 0.77
CA PHE A 175 -6.38 -13.82 1.02
C PHE A 175 -6.09 -12.61 0.11
N TYR A 176 -5.28 -12.76 -0.93
CA TYR A 176 -4.94 -11.65 -1.84
C TYR A 176 -6.14 -11.17 -2.67
N ILE A 177 -7.11 -12.04 -3.00
CA ILE A 177 -8.32 -11.61 -3.71
C ILE A 177 -9.15 -10.63 -2.86
N PRO A 178 -9.54 -10.97 -1.61
CA PRO A 178 -10.18 -10.00 -0.72
C PRO A 178 -9.35 -8.72 -0.51
N LEU A 179 -8.03 -8.85 -0.33
CA LEU A 179 -7.14 -7.72 -0.15
C LEU A 179 -7.16 -6.78 -1.36
N CYS A 180 -7.09 -7.33 -2.56
CA CYS A 180 -7.19 -6.56 -3.80
C CYS A 180 -8.50 -5.77 -3.88
N LEU A 181 -9.64 -6.43 -3.59
CA LEU A 181 -10.95 -5.79 -3.62
C LEU A 181 -11.04 -4.65 -2.60
N VAL A 182 -10.62 -4.90 -1.36
CA VAL A 182 -10.63 -3.88 -0.31
C VAL A 182 -9.76 -2.69 -0.70
N ASN A 183 -8.53 -2.92 -1.20
CA ASN A 183 -7.64 -1.86 -1.65
C ASN A 183 -8.25 -1.06 -2.79
N THR A 184 -8.69 -1.73 -3.85
CA THR A 184 -9.21 -1.08 -5.06
C THR A 184 -10.46 -0.24 -4.77
N VAL A 185 -11.39 -0.77 -3.96
CA VAL A 185 -12.60 -0.06 -3.55
C VAL A 185 -12.27 1.13 -2.65
N ARG A 186 -11.39 0.95 -1.67
CA ARG A 186 -10.96 2.00 -0.75
C ARG A 186 -10.33 3.18 -1.49
N PHE A 187 -9.38 2.92 -2.37
CA PHE A 187 -8.75 3.96 -3.17
C PHE A 187 -9.72 4.61 -4.17
N CYS A 188 -10.67 3.85 -4.73
CA CYS A 188 -11.73 4.41 -5.56
C CYS A 188 -12.58 5.42 -4.77
N ILE A 189 -13.01 5.09 -3.56
CA ILE A 189 -13.79 5.96 -2.68
C ILE A 189 -12.98 7.22 -2.31
N GLN A 190 -11.70 7.06 -2.00
CA GLN A 190 -10.79 8.18 -1.73
C GLN A 190 -10.65 9.10 -2.96
N GLY A 191 -10.47 8.52 -4.14
CA GLY A 191 -10.38 9.26 -5.40
C GLY A 191 -11.65 10.02 -5.76
N MET A 192 -12.82 9.54 -5.34
CA MET A 192 -14.08 10.26 -5.48
C MET A 192 -14.26 11.42 -4.47
N GLY A 193 -13.31 11.61 -3.54
CA GLY A 193 -13.36 12.68 -2.53
C GLY A 193 -13.97 12.28 -1.19
N TYR A 194 -14.37 11.03 -1.00
CA TYR A 194 -14.98 10.52 0.24
C TYR A 194 -13.94 9.93 1.20
N SER A 195 -12.84 10.66 1.45
CA SER A 195 -11.70 10.18 2.28
C SER A 195 -12.12 9.81 3.72
N ARG A 196 -13.18 10.42 4.26
CA ARG A 196 -13.67 10.12 5.61
C ARG A 196 -14.14 8.67 5.77
N LEU A 197 -14.69 8.05 4.74
CA LEU A 197 -15.11 6.65 4.77
C LEU A 197 -13.91 5.69 4.82
N ALA A 198 -12.75 6.14 4.36
CA ALA A 198 -11.54 5.33 4.41
C ALA A 198 -11.03 5.12 5.85
N ILE A 199 -11.34 6.02 6.79
CA ILE A 199 -11.02 5.84 8.22
C ILE A 199 -11.70 4.59 8.76
N LEU A 200 -12.97 4.36 8.39
CA LEU A 200 -13.71 3.16 8.84
C LEU A 200 -12.98 1.88 8.43
N ALA A 201 -12.45 1.82 7.22
CA ALA A 201 -11.66 0.67 6.76
C ALA A 201 -10.41 0.47 7.62
N GLY A 202 -9.69 1.56 7.96
CA GLY A 202 -8.53 1.50 8.86
C GLY A 202 -8.89 1.01 10.26
N VAL A 203 -10.01 1.49 10.82
CA VAL A 203 -10.49 1.04 12.15
C VAL A 203 -10.85 -0.44 12.12
N CYS A 204 -11.59 -0.90 11.11
CA CYS A 204 -11.93 -2.32 10.97
C CYS A 204 -10.67 -3.20 10.85
N GLU A 205 -9.67 -2.74 10.09
CA GLU A 205 -8.38 -3.44 9.95
C GLU A 205 -7.64 -3.51 11.29
N MET A 206 -7.58 -2.41 12.04
CA MET A 206 -6.95 -2.37 13.36
C MET A 206 -7.67 -3.31 14.34
N VAL A 207 -8.99 -3.27 14.41
CA VAL A 207 -9.78 -4.16 15.28
C VAL A 207 -9.53 -5.62 14.93
N GLY A 208 -9.51 -5.98 13.63
CA GLY A 208 -9.18 -7.33 13.18
C GLY A 208 -7.79 -7.78 13.62
N ARG A 209 -6.78 -6.91 13.54
CA ARG A 209 -5.42 -7.20 14.01
C ARG A 209 -5.33 -7.37 15.52
N ILE A 210 -6.08 -6.56 16.29
CA ILE A 210 -6.17 -6.69 17.76
C ILE A 210 -6.78 -8.04 18.13
N ILE A 211 -7.91 -8.40 17.53
CA ILE A 211 -8.55 -9.70 17.78
C ILE A 211 -7.60 -10.85 17.46
N ALA A 212 -6.94 -10.80 16.29
CA ALA A 212 -5.97 -11.82 15.90
C ALA A 212 -4.73 -11.89 16.83
N SER A 213 -4.38 -10.82 17.51
CA SER A 213 -3.25 -10.80 18.45
C SER A 213 -3.59 -11.34 19.84
N LEU A 214 -4.89 -11.51 20.15
CA LEU A 214 -5.37 -12.05 21.43
C LEU A 214 -5.63 -13.57 21.39
N VAL A 215 -5.65 -14.16 20.21
CA VAL A 215 -5.82 -15.61 19.96
C VAL A 215 -4.47 -16.27 19.75
#